data_2c89964cc50e9b4becd40ecd4a227ac1
#
_entry.id   2c89964cc50e9b4becd40ecd4a227ac1
#
_cell.length_a   1.000
_cell.length_b   1.000
_cell.length_c   1.000
_cell.angle_alpha   90.00
_cell.angle_beta   90.00
_cell.angle_gamma   90.00
#
_symmetry.space_group_name_H-M   'P 1'
#
loop_
_entity.id
_entity.type
_entity.pdbx_description
1 polymer ?
#
loop_
_entity_poly.entity_id
_entity_poly.type
_entity_poly.pdbx_seq_one_letter_code
_entity_poly.pdbx_strand_id
1 'polypeptide(L)'
;MDRRKFLQNSALSSAAAMWMPSVFAANTKTSSFRVGFLSDTHVKPTEIAEDGMRKAFRHVNQLQPKVDFIMNGGDSIMDALNASKEKVQKQWDVWNKVLSDENKLPIYHCIGNHDAWGWQMNDAIVKADPLYDKQWVLQQHKMSNRFYSFEHKNWKFIVLDSAHENNGGYIARIDDEQYTWLENELKSADIKKHICIISHIPIVSFCSAMFSDKNEPNGDWKISRALLHVDSRRLIDLFKNYSNIVCCLSGHIHLQESDEYFGIQYYCNGAVSGDWWGGPFKGFAPAYALFEFFEDGNMKRQMINYA
;
A
#
# COMPACT_ATOMS: atom_id res chain seq x y z
N MET A 1 27.91 0.64 44.43
CA MET A 1 26.96 1.74 44.73
C MET A 1 25.63 1.15 45.14
N ASP A 2 25.20 1.40 46.36
CA ASP A 2 24.00 0.76 46.91
C ASP A 2 22.73 1.41 46.36
N ARG A 3 21.86 0.60 45.81
CA ARG A 3 20.60 1.01 45.15
C ARG A 3 19.67 1.82 46.08
N ARG A 4 19.76 1.60 47.37
CA ARG A 4 18.99 2.35 48.39
C ARG A 4 19.45 3.78 48.55
N LYS A 5 20.76 4.07 48.41
CA LYS A 5 21.29 5.44 48.47
C LYS A 5 20.97 6.28 47.26
N PHE A 6 20.82 5.64 46.08
CA PHE A 6 20.40 6.32 44.85
C PHE A 6 18.96 6.83 44.95
N LEU A 7 18.05 6.03 45.50
CA LEU A 7 16.62 6.39 45.64
C LEU A 7 16.38 7.44 46.75
N GLN A 8 17.21 7.50 47.78
CA GLN A 8 17.09 8.52 48.84
C GLN A 8 17.59 9.89 48.40
N ASN A 9 18.58 9.98 47.53
CA ASN A 9 19.04 11.24 46.97
C ASN A 9 18.17 11.84 45.88
N SER A 10 17.28 11.03 45.24
CA SER A 10 16.31 11.50 44.26
C SER A 10 15.06 12.12 44.88
N ALA A 11 14.82 11.93 46.17
CA ALA A 11 13.62 12.41 46.84
C ALA A 11 13.78 13.83 47.47
N LEU A 12 14.97 14.44 47.43
CA LEU A 12 15.26 15.76 48.04
C LEU A 12 15.38 16.91 47.04
N SER A 13 15.15 16.70 45.75
CA SER A 13 15.25 17.72 44.70
C SER A 13 13.91 18.17 44.10
N SER A 14 12.78 17.86 44.70
CA SER A 14 11.45 18.19 44.19
C SER A 14 10.67 19.21 45.03
N ALA A 15 11.28 20.34 45.29
CA ALA A 15 10.57 21.49 45.88
C ALA A 15 11.07 22.83 45.29
N ALA A 16 10.97 22.92 43.95
CA ALA A 16 10.93 24.21 43.26
C ALA A 16 9.93 24.04 42.10
N ALA A 17 8.65 24.01 42.44
CA ALA A 17 7.59 24.17 41.47
C ALA A 17 7.65 25.61 40.94
N MET A 18 8.46 25.86 39.94
CA MET A 18 8.31 27.04 39.10
C MET A 18 6.94 26.91 38.40
N TRP A 19 6.06 27.84 38.73
CA TRP A 19 4.88 28.14 37.96
C TRP A 19 5.34 28.55 36.53
N MET A 20 5.48 27.59 35.65
CA MET A 20 5.48 27.90 34.23
C MET A 20 4.01 28.12 33.84
N PRO A 21 3.68 29.29 33.28
CA PRO A 21 2.38 29.43 32.66
C PRO A 21 2.29 28.32 31.65
N SER A 22 1.24 27.50 31.75
CA SER A 22 0.88 26.57 30.72
C SER A 22 0.61 27.41 29.46
N VAL A 23 1.59 27.46 28.59
CA VAL A 23 1.35 27.89 27.21
C VAL A 23 0.34 26.87 26.69
N PHE A 24 -0.93 27.26 26.70
CA PHE A 24 -1.94 26.60 25.91
C PHE A 24 -1.39 26.65 24.47
N ALA A 25 -0.74 25.59 24.05
CA ALA A 25 -0.50 25.38 22.63
C ALA A 25 -1.88 25.52 22.00
N ALA A 26 -2.09 26.63 21.30
CA ALA A 26 -3.27 26.82 20.50
C ALA A 26 -3.35 25.57 19.63
N ASN A 27 -4.41 24.80 19.81
CA ASN A 27 -4.71 23.63 19.02
C ASN A 27 -5.09 24.17 17.64
N THR A 28 -4.08 24.63 16.89
CA THR A 28 -4.23 24.95 15.49
C THR A 28 -4.61 23.63 14.85
N LYS A 29 -5.89 23.48 14.50
CA LYS A 29 -6.35 22.36 13.67
C LYS A 29 -5.50 22.42 12.41
N THR A 30 -4.42 21.63 12.37
CA THR A 30 -3.65 21.46 11.16
C THR A 30 -4.62 20.92 10.10
N SER A 31 -4.67 21.58 8.96
CA SER A 31 -5.50 21.11 7.84
C SER A 31 -5.12 19.68 7.53
N SER A 32 -6.09 18.80 7.46
CA SER A 32 -5.88 17.39 7.14
C SER A 32 -6.77 16.95 5.99
N PHE A 33 -6.46 15.81 5.41
CA PHE A 33 -7.33 15.11 4.47
C PHE A 33 -7.24 13.61 4.73
N ARG A 34 -8.24 12.88 4.24
CA ARG A 34 -8.38 11.47 4.52
C ARG A 34 -8.36 10.64 3.25
N VAL A 35 -7.64 9.52 3.28
CA VAL A 35 -7.49 8.60 2.17
C VAL A 35 -7.88 7.19 2.60
N GLY A 36 -8.79 6.57 1.86
CA GLY A 36 -9.05 5.14 1.99
C GLY A 36 -8.04 4.36 1.13
N PHE A 37 -7.18 3.57 1.75
CA PHE A 37 -6.27 2.68 1.03
C PHE A 37 -6.88 1.28 0.98
N LEU A 38 -7.42 0.92 -0.18
CA LEU A 38 -8.05 -0.38 -0.44
C LEU A 38 -7.10 -1.19 -1.33
N SER A 39 -6.61 -2.32 -0.87
CA SER A 39 -5.71 -3.20 -1.62
C SER A 39 -6.21 -4.64 -1.59
N ASP A 40 -5.78 -5.43 -2.55
CA ASP A 40 -6.02 -6.86 -2.54
C ASP A 40 -7.52 -7.20 -2.46
N THR A 41 -8.28 -6.54 -3.32
CA THR A 41 -9.74 -6.76 -3.42
C THR A 41 -10.05 -8.11 -4.03
N HIS A 42 -9.25 -8.59 -4.99
CA HIS A 42 -9.38 -9.91 -5.60
C HIS A 42 -10.83 -10.25 -5.97
N VAL A 43 -11.53 -9.30 -6.60
CA VAL A 43 -12.93 -9.53 -6.97
C VAL A 43 -13.02 -10.60 -8.06
N LYS A 44 -14.04 -11.43 -7.95
CA LYS A 44 -14.39 -12.50 -8.90
C LYS A 44 -15.92 -12.60 -9.01
N PRO A 45 -16.47 -13.20 -10.10
CA PRO A 45 -17.90 -13.30 -10.32
C PRO A 45 -18.54 -14.35 -9.39
N THR A 46 -18.50 -14.10 -8.08
CA THR A 46 -19.16 -14.87 -7.03
C THR A 46 -19.85 -13.92 -6.08
N GLU A 47 -21.01 -14.32 -5.55
CA GLU A 47 -21.82 -13.50 -4.65
C GLU A 47 -20.99 -12.96 -3.46
N ILE A 48 -20.21 -13.83 -2.81
CA ILE A 48 -19.40 -13.43 -1.65
C ILE A 48 -18.36 -12.36 -1.99
N ALA A 49 -17.71 -12.45 -3.16
CA ALA A 49 -16.70 -11.48 -3.57
C ALA A 49 -17.34 -10.15 -4.02
N GLU A 50 -18.46 -10.22 -4.77
CA GLU A 50 -19.18 -9.02 -5.19
C GLU A 50 -19.76 -8.27 -3.98
N ASP A 51 -20.43 -8.97 -3.07
CA ASP A 51 -21.01 -8.37 -1.87
C ASP A 51 -19.95 -7.83 -0.91
N GLY A 52 -18.84 -8.54 -0.74
CA GLY A 52 -17.72 -8.09 0.07
C GLY A 52 -17.11 -6.80 -0.47
N MET A 53 -16.83 -6.74 -1.78
CA MET A 53 -16.35 -5.52 -2.43
C MET A 53 -17.36 -4.37 -2.28
N ARG A 54 -18.68 -4.63 -2.50
CA ARG A 54 -19.73 -3.62 -2.31
C ARG A 54 -19.74 -3.07 -0.89
N LYS A 55 -19.64 -3.93 0.12
CA LYS A 55 -19.58 -3.51 1.53
C LYS A 55 -18.38 -2.61 1.79
N ALA A 56 -17.19 -2.98 1.32
CA ALA A 56 -15.97 -2.20 1.51
C ALA A 56 -16.09 -0.80 0.87
N PHE A 57 -16.51 -0.72 -0.40
CA PHE A 57 -16.65 0.55 -1.12
C PHE A 57 -17.79 1.42 -0.55
N ARG A 58 -18.92 0.83 -0.19
CA ARG A 58 -20.02 1.54 0.50
C ARG A 58 -19.55 2.10 1.83
N HIS A 59 -18.85 1.28 2.64
CA HIS A 59 -18.37 1.71 3.95
C HIS A 59 -17.41 2.91 3.83
N VAL A 60 -16.39 2.86 2.97
CA VAL A 60 -15.45 3.97 2.84
C VAL A 60 -16.12 5.25 2.32
N ASN A 61 -17.13 5.13 1.44
CA ASN A 61 -17.90 6.27 0.92
C ASN A 61 -18.83 6.91 1.96
N GLN A 62 -19.20 6.18 3.02
CA GLN A 62 -20.10 6.64 4.08
C GLN A 62 -19.38 7.19 5.31
N LEU A 63 -18.05 7.07 5.39
CA LEU A 63 -17.27 7.53 6.54
C LEU A 63 -17.49 9.01 6.85
N GLN A 64 -17.51 9.33 8.15
CA GLN A 64 -17.51 10.70 8.65
C GLN A 64 -16.34 10.89 9.63
N PRO A 65 -15.54 11.96 9.47
CA PRO A 65 -15.50 12.88 8.34
C PRO A 65 -15.24 12.18 7.00
N LYS A 66 -15.64 12.80 5.89
CA LYS A 66 -15.51 12.22 4.55
C LYS A 66 -14.06 11.90 4.18
N VAL A 67 -13.89 10.87 3.37
CA VAL A 67 -12.64 10.55 2.68
C VAL A 67 -12.54 11.44 1.43
N ASP A 68 -11.36 11.98 1.15
CA ASP A 68 -11.13 12.85 0.01
C ASP A 68 -10.98 12.05 -1.28
N PHE A 69 -10.27 10.90 -1.21
CA PHE A 69 -10.13 9.98 -2.33
C PHE A 69 -9.79 8.55 -1.85
N ILE A 70 -9.91 7.59 -2.76
CA ILE A 70 -9.49 6.21 -2.57
C ILE A 70 -8.17 5.99 -3.32
N MET A 71 -7.22 5.31 -2.66
CA MET A 71 -6.06 4.70 -3.28
C MET A 71 -6.30 3.20 -3.37
N ASN A 72 -6.48 2.68 -4.60
CA ASN A 72 -6.46 1.26 -4.87
C ASN A 72 -5.00 0.78 -4.90
N GLY A 73 -4.63 -0.07 -3.95
CA GLY A 73 -3.26 -0.57 -3.76
C GLY A 73 -2.86 -1.70 -4.69
N GLY A 74 -3.69 -2.09 -5.66
CA GLY A 74 -3.45 -3.19 -6.60
C GLY A 74 -4.21 -4.46 -6.24
N ASP A 75 -4.08 -5.48 -7.10
CA ASP A 75 -4.81 -6.75 -7.04
C ASP A 75 -6.32 -6.52 -6.96
N SER A 76 -6.82 -5.78 -7.96
CA SER A 76 -8.23 -5.42 -8.10
C SER A 76 -9.09 -6.65 -8.37
N ILE A 77 -8.64 -7.53 -9.29
CA ILE A 77 -9.31 -8.76 -9.68
C ILE A 77 -8.60 -10.00 -9.12
N MET A 78 -9.31 -11.11 -9.09
CA MET A 78 -8.85 -12.32 -8.42
C MET A 78 -7.60 -12.90 -9.06
N ASP A 79 -7.58 -13.00 -10.41
CA ASP A 79 -6.45 -13.55 -11.13
C ASP A 79 -6.57 -13.35 -12.63
N ALA A 80 -5.63 -12.60 -13.20
CA ALA A 80 -5.41 -12.52 -14.64
C ALA A 80 -4.18 -13.34 -15.09
N LEU A 81 -3.32 -13.80 -14.18
CA LEU A 81 -2.03 -14.41 -14.49
C LEU A 81 -2.16 -15.65 -15.40
N ASN A 82 -3.13 -16.52 -15.09
CA ASN A 82 -3.36 -17.78 -15.83
C ASN A 82 -4.84 -18.00 -16.15
N ALA A 83 -5.59 -16.95 -16.40
CA ALA A 83 -7.01 -17.05 -16.72
C ALA A 83 -7.29 -16.74 -18.19
N SER A 84 -8.28 -17.44 -18.77
CA SER A 84 -8.72 -17.12 -20.13
C SER A 84 -9.26 -15.69 -20.22
N LYS A 85 -9.15 -15.09 -21.39
CA LYS A 85 -9.63 -13.72 -21.67
C LYS A 85 -11.09 -13.51 -21.22
N GLU A 86 -11.94 -14.49 -21.44
CA GLU A 86 -13.34 -14.46 -21.02
C GLU A 86 -13.49 -14.40 -19.48
N LYS A 87 -12.69 -15.19 -18.75
CA LYS A 87 -12.72 -15.19 -17.28
C LYS A 87 -12.24 -13.87 -16.73
N VAL A 88 -11.17 -13.31 -17.29
CA VAL A 88 -10.63 -12.00 -16.86
C VAL A 88 -11.65 -10.90 -17.16
N GLN A 89 -12.29 -10.91 -18.33
CA GLN A 89 -13.34 -9.94 -18.67
C GLN A 89 -14.48 -9.97 -17.63
N LYS A 90 -14.97 -11.14 -17.25
CA LYS A 90 -16.04 -11.26 -16.24
C LYS A 90 -15.62 -10.69 -14.87
N GLN A 91 -14.35 -10.80 -14.48
CA GLN A 91 -13.85 -10.20 -13.25
C GLN A 91 -13.83 -8.66 -13.34
N TRP A 92 -13.36 -8.11 -14.47
CA TRP A 92 -13.41 -6.67 -14.72
C TRP A 92 -14.84 -6.12 -14.80
N ASP A 93 -15.78 -6.89 -15.34
CA ASP A 93 -17.19 -6.50 -15.39
C ASP A 93 -17.76 -6.34 -13.98
N VAL A 94 -17.44 -7.26 -13.06
CA VAL A 94 -17.84 -7.16 -11.65
C VAL A 94 -17.17 -5.95 -10.99
N TRP A 95 -15.86 -5.77 -11.17
CA TRP A 95 -15.13 -4.62 -10.64
C TRP A 95 -15.77 -3.30 -11.06
N ASN A 96 -15.96 -3.12 -12.35
CA ASN A 96 -16.52 -1.90 -12.92
C ASN A 96 -17.95 -1.64 -12.46
N LYS A 97 -18.78 -2.70 -12.40
CA LYS A 97 -20.16 -2.62 -11.91
C LYS A 97 -20.20 -2.15 -10.46
N VAL A 98 -19.42 -2.78 -9.58
CA VAL A 98 -19.40 -2.40 -8.16
C VAL A 98 -18.90 -0.98 -7.97
N LEU A 99 -17.84 -0.57 -8.66
CA LEU A 99 -17.37 0.82 -8.62
C LEU A 99 -18.43 1.81 -9.07
N SER A 100 -19.12 1.52 -10.17
CA SER A 100 -20.20 2.39 -10.68
C SER A 100 -21.35 2.53 -9.66
N ASP A 101 -21.70 1.44 -8.99
CA ASP A 101 -22.83 1.42 -8.06
C ASP A 101 -22.49 2.09 -6.71
N GLU A 102 -21.31 1.81 -6.16
CA GLU A 102 -20.98 2.11 -4.76
C GLU A 102 -19.96 3.24 -4.57
N ASN A 103 -19.13 3.56 -5.57
CA ASN A 103 -18.09 4.58 -5.40
C ASN A 103 -18.49 5.95 -5.96
N LYS A 104 -18.35 6.98 -5.12
CA LYS A 104 -18.56 8.40 -5.46
C LYS A 104 -17.29 9.24 -5.32
N LEU A 105 -16.21 8.65 -4.82
CA LEU A 105 -14.94 9.32 -4.53
C LEU A 105 -14.02 9.23 -5.74
N PRO A 106 -13.11 10.20 -5.94
CA PRO A 106 -11.97 10.01 -6.83
C PRO A 106 -11.19 8.76 -6.42
N ILE A 107 -10.71 7.99 -7.40
CA ILE A 107 -9.91 6.80 -7.15
C ILE A 107 -8.64 6.85 -7.98
N TYR A 108 -7.50 6.60 -7.34
CA TYR A 108 -6.19 6.43 -7.96
C TYR A 108 -5.78 4.98 -7.85
N HIS A 109 -5.05 4.45 -8.82
CA HIS A 109 -4.77 3.02 -8.93
C HIS A 109 -3.28 2.72 -8.94
N CYS A 110 -2.86 1.74 -8.16
CA CYS A 110 -1.63 1.00 -8.31
C CYS A 110 -1.95 -0.33 -9.00
N ILE A 111 -1.02 -0.87 -9.77
CA ILE A 111 -1.19 -2.17 -10.45
C ILE A 111 -0.65 -3.26 -9.53
N GLY A 112 -1.44 -4.31 -9.29
CA GLY A 112 -1.02 -5.52 -8.62
C GLY A 112 -0.57 -6.61 -9.60
N ASN A 113 0.03 -7.67 -9.08
CA ASN A 113 0.47 -8.77 -9.92
C ASN A 113 -0.69 -9.60 -10.49
N HIS A 114 -1.80 -9.72 -9.77
CA HIS A 114 -3.00 -10.41 -10.26
C HIS A 114 -3.77 -9.61 -11.32
N ASP A 115 -3.46 -8.33 -11.50
CA ASP A 115 -4.08 -7.49 -12.54
C ASP A 115 -3.41 -7.67 -13.92
N ALA A 116 -2.22 -8.27 -13.97
CA ALA A 116 -1.45 -8.46 -15.20
C ALA A 116 -1.84 -9.77 -15.91
N TRP A 117 -2.30 -9.65 -17.16
CA TRP A 117 -2.83 -10.81 -17.87
C TRP A 117 -1.77 -11.63 -18.60
N GLY A 118 -1.83 -12.95 -18.37
CA GLY A 118 -1.15 -13.94 -19.20
C GLY A 118 0.28 -14.28 -18.79
N TRP A 119 0.81 -13.70 -17.70
CA TRP A 119 2.22 -13.93 -17.29
C TRP A 119 2.56 -15.38 -16.96
N GLN A 120 1.57 -16.18 -16.57
CA GLN A 120 1.74 -17.60 -16.30
C GLN A 120 1.31 -18.49 -17.48
N MET A 121 0.91 -17.88 -18.61
CA MET A 121 0.49 -18.61 -19.80
C MET A 121 1.67 -18.71 -20.78
N ASN A 122 2.11 -19.94 -21.06
CA ASN A 122 3.13 -20.16 -22.08
C ASN A 122 2.47 -20.32 -23.47
N ASP A 123 1.78 -19.29 -23.93
CA ASP A 123 1.02 -19.27 -25.18
C ASP A 123 1.41 -18.03 -26.01
N ALA A 124 1.93 -18.27 -27.20
CA ALA A 124 2.35 -17.23 -28.12
C ALA A 124 1.17 -16.36 -28.62
N ILE A 125 -0.04 -16.93 -28.71
CA ILE A 125 -1.24 -16.18 -29.11
C ILE A 125 -1.62 -15.20 -28.01
N VAL A 126 -1.56 -15.61 -26.74
CA VAL A 126 -1.83 -14.74 -25.60
C VAL A 126 -0.78 -13.62 -25.53
N LYS A 127 0.49 -13.96 -25.71
CA LYS A 127 1.59 -12.96 -25.68
C LYS A 127 1.52 -11.94 -26.83
N ALA A 128 0.89 -12.30 -27.94
CA ALA A 128 0.66 -11.39 -29.07
C ALA A 128 -0.64 -10.57 -28.97
N ASP A 129 -1.49 -10.84 -27.97
CA ASP A 129 -2.74 -10.11 -27.78
C ASP A 129 -2.48 -8.67 -27.28
N PRO A 130 -3.18 -7.65 -27.85
CA PRO A 130 -3.00 -6.26 -27.41
C PRO A 130 -3.30 -5.99 -25.93
N LEU A 131 -4.00 -6.90 -25.25
CA LEU A 131 -4.31 -6.79 -23.81
C LEU A 131 -3.32 -7.52 -22.92
N TYR A 132 -2.33 -8.20 -23.52
CA TYR A 132 -1.30 -8.92 -22.77
C TYR A 132 -0.56 -8.02 -21.76
N ASP A 133 -0.01 -8.63 -20.73
CA ASP A 133 0.74 -7.95 -19.69
C ASP A 133 -0.17 -6.96 -18.91
N LYS A 134 0.25 -5.74 -18.73
CA LYS A 134 -0.47 -4.68 -18.01
C LYS A 134 -1.41 -3.85 -18.90
N GLN A 135 -1.45 -4.13 -20.21
CA GLN A 135 -2.26 -3.33 -21.13
C GLN A 135 -3.75 -3.36 -20.77
N TRP A 136 -4.22 -4.50 -20.31
CA TRP A 136 -5.63 -4.62 -19.93
C TRP A 136 -5.98 -3.81 -18.68
N VAL A 137 -5.20 -3.92 -17.62
CA VAL A 137 -5.44 -3.16 -16.38
C VAL A 137 -5.30 -1.65 -16.62
N LEU A 138 -4.35 -1.21 -17.44
CA LEU A 138 -4.23 0.20 -17.82
C LEU A 138 -5.51 0.72 -18.48
N GLN A 139 -6.11 -0.06 -19.38
CA GLN A 139 -7.39 0.30 -20.02
C GLN A 139 -8.54 0.31 -18.99
N GLN A 140 -8.65 -0.70 -18.12
CA GLN A 140 -9.72 -0.82 -17.13
C GLN A 140 -9.69 0.32 -16.12
N HIS A 141 -8.51 0.70 -15.66
CA HIS A 141 -8.30 1.79 -14.72
C HIS A 141 -8.14 3.16 -15.38
N LYS A 142 -8.20 3.23 -16.72
CA LYS A 142 -8.01 4.45 -17.51
C LYS A 142 -6.69 5.17 -17.16
N MET A 143 -5.65 4.39 -16.92
CA MET A 143 -4.31 4.88 -16.63
C MET A 143 -3.55 5.14 -17.94
N SER A 144 -2.88 6.28 -18.03
CA SER A 144 -2.03 6.62 -19.17
C SER A 144 -0.63 5.98 -19.07
N ASN A 145 -0.22 5.62 -17.86
CA ASN A 145 1.07 4.97 -17.60
C ASN A 145 0.95 4.02 -16.39
N ARG A 146 1.83 3.04 -16.29
CA ARG A 146 1.90 2.05 -15.21
C ARG A 146 2.46 2.63 -13.90
N PHE A 147 3.16 3.74 -13.96
CA PHE A 147 3.63 4.55 -12.83
C PHE A 147 3.38 6.02 -13.09
N TYR A 148 3.14 6.79 -12.03
CA TYR A 148 2.81 8.23 -12.13
C TYR A 148 2.91 8.90 -10.77
N SER A 149 2.81 10.23 -10.75
CA SER A 149 2.65 11.00 -9.52
C SER A 149 1.48 11.98 -9.62
N PHE A 150 0.96 12.36 -8.48
CA PHE A 150 -0.04 13.42 -8.34
C PHE A 150 0.13 14.15 -7.01
N GLU A 151 -0.49 15.31 -6.90
CA GLU A 151 -0.43 16.11 -5.68
C GLU A 151 -1.83 16.29 -5.11
N HIS A 152 -1.92 16.28 -3.79
CA HIS A 152 -3.10 16.65 -3.05
C HIS A 152 -2.70 17.46 -1.82
N LYS A 153 -3.12 18.71 -1.74
CA LYS A 153 -2.70 19.69 -0.73
C LYS A 153 -1.16 19.77 -0.64
N ASN A 154 -0.61 19.59 0.56
CA ASN A 154 0.84 19.63 0.80
C ASN A 154 1.54 18.27 0.64
N TRP A 155 0.91 17.33 -0.02
CA TRP A 155 1.44 15.98 -0.24
C TRP A 155 1.60 15.67 -1.72
N LYS A 156 2.69 14.97 -2.04
CA LYS A 156 2.93 14.34 -3.34
C LYS A 156 2.83 12.82 -3.17
N PHE A 157 2.03 12.20 -3.99
CA PHE A 157 1.85 10.76 -4.07
C PHE A 157 2.58 10.24 -5.31
N ILE A 158 3.47 9.28 -5.11
CA ILE A 158 4.23 8.62 -6.17
C ILE A 158 3.78 7.17 -6.24
N VAL A 159 3.15 6.78 -7.33
CA VAL A 159 2.63 5.43 -7.55
C VAL A 159 3.60 4.67 -8.42
N LEU A 160 4.11 3.55 -7.90
CA LEU A 160 5.08 2.69 -8.54
C LEU A 160 4.41 1.44 -9.12
N ASP A 161 4.98 0.93 -10.19
CA ASP A 161 4.70 -0.38 -10.75
C ASP A 161 5.75 -1.37 -10.25
N SER A 162 5.37 -2.23 -9.32
CA SER A 162 6.29 -3.07 -8.54
C SER A 162 6.39 -4.52 -9.00
N ALA A 163 5.54 -4.96 -9.92
CA ALA A 163 5.53 -6.35 -10.37
C ALA A 163 5.93 -6.45 -11.84
N HIS A 164 6.82 -7.36 -12.18
CA HIS A 164 7.26 -7.59 -13.56
C HIS A 164 7.27 -9.08 -13.90
N GLU A 165 6.91 -9.42 -15.16
CA GLU A 165 6.99 -10.81 -15.63
C GLU A 165 8.39 -11.40 -15.41
N ASN A 166 8.43 -12.62 -14.92
CA ASN A 166 9.68 -13.36 -14.76
C ASN A 166 9.45 -14.87 -14.82
N ASN A 167 9.85 -15.49 -15.94
CA ASN A 167 9.88 -16.95 -16.14
C ASN A 167 8.56 -17.66 -15.75
N GLY A 168 7.44 -17.22 -16.29
CA GLY A 168 6.14 -17.81 -16.01
C GLY A 168 5.58 -17.49 -14.63
N GLY A 169 6.01 -16.39 -14.05
CA GLY A 169 5.52 -15.80 -12.82
C GLY A 169 5.89 -14.33 -12.80
N TYR A 170 6.23 -13.81 -11.63
CA TYR A 170 6.64 -12.40 -11.48
C TYR A 170 7.77 -12.22 -10.48
N ILE A 171 8.38 -11.06 -10.54
CA ILE A 171 9.41 -10.58 -9.64
C ILE A 171 9.06 -9.17 -9.15
N ALA A 172 9.27 -8.91 -7.88
CA ALA A 172 9.07 -7.61 -7.30
C ALA A 172 10.30 -6.72 -7.51
N ARG A 173 10.15 -5.68 -8.32
CA ARG A 173 11.17 -4.65 -8.57
C ARG A 173 10.57 -3.47 -9.32
N ILE A 174 11.34 -2.40 -9.46
CA ILE A 174 11.12 -1.42 -10.54
C ILE A 174 12.16 -1.62 -11.64
N ASP A 175 11.81 -1.31 -12.89
CA ASP A 175 12.78 -1.35 -13.98
C ASP A 175 13.59 -0.05 -14.07
N ASP A 176 14.60 -0.02 -14.95
CA ASP A 176 15.51 1.12 -15.05
C ASP A 176 14.85 2.37 -15.63
N GLU A 177 13.82 2.22 -16.48
CA GLU A 177 13.01 3.34 -16.96
C GLU A 177 12.29 4.03 -15.79
N GLN A 178 11.60 3.24 -14.99
CA GLN A 178 10.86 3.73 -13.83
C GLN A 178 11.80 4.28 -12.75
N TYR A 179 12.95 3.63 -12.54
CA TYR A 179 13.96 4.11 -11.59
C TYR A 179 14.47 5.51 -11.97
N THR A 180 14.82 5.70 -13.26
CA THR A 180 15.25 7.01 -13.76
C THR A 180 14.17 8.07 -13.63
N TRP A 181 12.92 7.71 -13.92
CA TRP A 181 11.78 8.59 -13.71
C TRP A 181 11.60 8.94 -12.23
N LEU A 182 11.68 7.94 -11.33
CA LEU A 182 11.55 8.14 -9.88
C LEU A 182 12.64 9.08 -9.33
N GLU A 183 13.89 8.91 -9.75
CA GLU A 183 14.98 9.84 -9.38
C GLU A 183 14.66 11.29 -9.81
N ASN A 184 14.14 11.48 -11.01
CA ASN A 184 13.76 12.80 -11.52
C ASN A 184 12.55 13.36 -10.75
N GLU A 185 11.55 12.53 -10.44
CA GLU A 185 10.38 12.93 -9.65
C GLU A 185 10.76 13.39 -8.24
N LEU A 186 11.66 12.66 -7.58
CA LEU A 186 12.15 13.02 -6.25
C LEU A 186 13.02 14.27 -6.28
N LYS A 187 13.91 14.39 -7.28
CA LYS A 187 14.79 15.54 -7.43
C LYS A 187 14.04 16.84 -7.76
N SER A 188 12.95 16.75 -8.51
CA SER A 188 12.14 17.91 -8.91
C SER A 188 11.07 18.27 -7.89
N ALA A 189 10.79 17.41 -6.91
CA ALA A 189 9.78 17.66 -5.89
C ALA A 189 10.14 18.86 -5.02
N ASP A 190 9.16 19.72 -4.73
CA ASP A 190 9.33 20.77 -3.74
C ASP A 190 9.63 20.14 -2.38
N ILE A 191 10.77 20.52 -1.77
CA ILE A 191 11.19 20.02 -0.46
C ILE A 191 10.19 20.28 0.67
N LYS A 192 9.28 21.24 0.47
CA LYS A 192 8.21 21.55 1.41
C LYS A 192 7.04 20.59 1.33
N LYS A 193 6.93 19.81 0.25
CA LYS A 193 5.88 18.80 0.10
C LYS A 193 6.31 17.49 0.71
N HIS A 194 5.41 16.89 1.45
CA HIS A 194 5.60 15.55 2.01
C HIS A 194 5.31 14.50 0.93
N ILE A 195 6.10 13.44 0.89
CA ILE A 195 6.00 12.41 -0.14
C ILE A 195 5.48 11.11 0.47
N CYS A 196 4.43 10.57 -0.14
CA CYS A 196 3.92 9.23 0.09
C CYS A 196 4.18 8.38 -1.15
N ILE A 197 4.90 7.27 -1.00
CA ILE A 197 5.17 6.33 -2.08
C ILE A 197 4.19 5.15 -1.99
N ILE A 198 3.60 4.75 -3.09
CA ILE A 198 2.69 3.62 -3.20
C ILE A 198 3.35 2.56 -4.07
N SER A 199 3.44 1.35 -3.55
CA SER A 199 3.95 0.17 -4.27
C SER A 199 3.07 -1.02 -3.90
N HIS A 200 2.52 -1.74 -4.86
CA HIS A 200 1.70 -2.91 -4.51
C HIS A 200 2.48 -3.92 -3.67
N ILE A 201 3.64 -4.36 -4.15
CA ILE A 201 4.53 -5.25 -3.40
C ILE A 201 5.38 -4.42 -2.44
N PRO A 202 5.56 -4.84 -1.18
CA PRO A 202 6.31 -4.06 -0.19
C PRO A 202 7.80 -3.90 -0.56
N ILE A 203 8.33 -2.69 -0.29
CA ILE A 203 9.76 -2.37 -0.40
C ILE A 203 10.51 -2.81 0.85
N VAL A 204 9.91 -2.63 2.02
CA VAL A 204 10.39 -3.13 3.32
C VAL A 204 9.25 -3.85 3.98
N SER A 205 9.50 -5.06 4.49
CA SER A 205 8.51 -5.86 5.22
C SER A 205 9.21 -6.97 6.00
N PHE A 206 9.02 -6.98 7.29
CA PHE A 206 9.43 -8.09 8.15
C PHE A 206 8.48 -9.30 7.99
N CYS A 207 7.20 -9.04 7.80
CA CYS A 207 6.19 -10.09 7.60
C CYS A 207 6.47 -10.94 6.36
N SER A 208 7.04 -10.37 5.31
CA SER A 208 7.45 -11.11 4.11
C SER A 208 8.51 -12.19 4.42
N ALA A 209 9.36 -11.97 5.43
CA ALA A 209 10.33 -12.94 5.91
C ALA A 209 9.68 -13.94 6.88
N MET A 210 8.97 -13.45 7.89
CA MET A 210 8.38 -14.25 8.97
C MET A 210 7.36 -15.28 8.45
N PHE A 211 6.53 -14.89 7.49
CA PHE A 211 5.48 -15.74 6.92
C PHE A 211 5.86 -16.40 5.59
N SER A 212 7.14 -16.36 5.22
CA SER A 212 7.64 -17.12 4.08
C SER A 212 7.53 -18.62 4.35
N ASP A 213 6.89 -19.33 3.44
CA ASP A 213 6.76 -20.81 3.55
C ASP A 213 8.05 -21.54 3.12
N LYS A 214 9.12 -20.79 2.84
CA LYS A 214 10.39 -21.32 2.30
C LYS A 214 11.53 -21.05 3.28
N ASN A 215 11.65 -21.92 4.29
CA ASN A 215 12.84 -21.98 5.12
C ASN A 215 13.84 -22.95 4.49
N GLU A 216 15.12 -22.60 4.48
CA GLU A 216 16.17 -23.52 4.09
C GLU A 216 16.36 -24.61 5.19
N PRO A 217 16.83 -25.83 4.83
CA PRO A 217 17.02 -26.90 5.81
C PRO A 217 17.99 -26.54 6.96
N ASN A 218 18.88 -25.58 6.76
CA ASN A 218 19.81 -25.08 7.78
C ASN A 218 19.19 -24.03 8.72
N GLY A 219 17.91 -23.67 8.54
CA GLY A 219 17.19 -22.68 9.35
C GLY A 219 17.24 -21.24 8.80
N ASP A 220 17.92 -21.00 7.69
CA ASP A 220 17.92 -19.67 7.06
C ASP A 220 16.55 -19.33 6.49
N TRP A 221 16.15 -18.05 6.63
CA TRP A 221 14.92 -17.56 6.03
C TRP A 221 15.16 -17.20 4.57
N LYS A 222 14.31 -17.71 3.69
CA LYS A 222 14.34 -17.41 2.28
C LYS A 222 13.10 -16.62 1.89
N ILE A 223 13.30 -15.36 1.56
CA ILE A 223 12.21 -14.50 1.07
C ILE A 223 12.06 -14.70 -0.45
N SER A 224 10.84 -14.99 -0.89
CA SER A 224 10.56 -15.08 -2.32
C SER A 224 10.72 -13.72 -3.00
N ARG A 225 11.35 -13.73 -4.20
CA ARG A 225 11.43 -12.57 -5.09
C ARG A 225 10.08 -11.98 -5.50
N ALA A 226 9.00 -12.70 -5.21
CA ALA A 226 7.64 -12.27 -5.48
C ALA A 226 6.99 -11.55 -4.30
N LEU A 227 7.49 -11.72 -3.07
CA LEU A 227 6.89 -11.19 -1.84
C LEU A 227 7.50 -9.87 -1.35
N LEU A 228 8.71 -9.56 -1.79
CA LEU A 228 9.44 -8.37 -1.38
C LEU A 228 10.29 -7.89 -2.56
N HIS A 229 10.44 -6.59 -2.69
CA HIS A 229 11.30 -6.00 -3.71
C HIS A 229 12.73 -6.54 -3.65
N VAL A 230 13.23 -7.09 -4.76
CA VAL A 230 14.63 -7.57 -4.85
C VAL A 230 15.63 -6.41 -4.94
N ASP A 231 15.17 -5.24 -5.31
CA ASP A 231 15.90 -3.98 -5.39
C ASP A 231 15.63 -3.03 -4.20
N SER A 232 15.06 -3.56 -3.09
CA SER A 232 14.79 -2.78 -1.87
C SER A 232 15.97 -1.95 -1.42
N ARG A 233 17.18 -2.53 -1.45
CA ARG A 233 18.41 -1.82 -1.05
C ARG A 233 18.68 -0.60 -1.94
N ARG A 234 18.52 -0.76 -3.26
CA ARG A 234 18.69 0.35 -4.23
C ARG A 234 17.68 1.48 -3.97
N LEU A 235 16.42 1.11 -3.70
CA LEU A 235 15.37 2.08 -3.38
C LEU A 235 15.62 2.80 -2.05
N ILE A 236 16.01 2.08 -1.01
CA ILE A 236 16.35 2.67 0.30
C ILE A 236 17.55 3.61 0.17
N ASP A 237 18.58 3.23 -0.60
CA ASP A 237 19.75 4.07 -0.86
C ASP A 237 19.39 5.36 -1.62
N LEU A 238 18.36 5.33 -2.46
CA LEU A 238 17.80 6.52 -3.08
C LEU A 238 16.99 7.35 -2.05
N PHE A 239 16.05 6.74 -1.34
CA PHE A 239 15.10 7.41 -0.47
C PHE A 239 15.74 8.16 0.69
N LYS A 240 16.79 7.61 1.31
CA LYS A 240 17.51 8.23 2.42
C LYS A 240 18.09 9.62 2.12
N ASN A 241 18.18 10.00 0.83
CA ASN A 241 18.66 11.30 0.39
C ASN A 241 17.55 12.38 0.38
N TYR A 242 16.29 11.99 0.63
CA TYR A 242 15.12 12.87 0.57
C TYR A 242 14.35 12.85 1.88
N SER A 243 14.63 13.84 2.74
CA SER A 243 14.04 13.93 4.08
C SER A 243 12.53 14.20 4.10
N ASN A 244 11.94 14.53 2.96
CA ASN A 244 10.52 14.76 2.80
C ASN A 244 9.73 13.50 2.35
N ILE A 245 10.39 12.35 2.16
CA ILE A 245 9.69 11.06 2.04
C ILE A 245 9.24 10.64 3.44
N VAL A 246 7.94 10.57 3.65
CA VAL A 246 7.34 10.26 4.96
C VAL A 246 6.97 8.80 5.07
N CYS A 247 6.34 8.24 4.04
CA CYS A 247 5.85 6.87 4.10
C CYS A 247 5.84 6.14 2.75
N CYS A 248 5.86 4.80 2.84
CA CYS A 248 5.59 3.88 1.76
C CYS A 248 4.37 3.02 2.14
N LEU A 249 3.39 2.91 1.25
CA LEU A 249 2.17 2.12 1.43
C LEU A 249 2.16 0.94 0.47
N SER A 250 1.81 -0.25 0.96
CA SER A 250 1.74 -1.48 0.17
C SER A 250 0.60 -2.39 0.61
N GLY A 251 0.29 -3.38 -0.22
CA GLY A 251 -0.63 -4.50 0.01
C GLY A 251 0.07 -5.83 -0.17
N HIS A 252 -0.45 -6.66 -1.09
CA HIS A 252 0.14 -7.88 -1.63
C HIS A 252 0.24 -9.06 -0.67
N ILE A 253 0.83 -8.88 0.50
CA ILE A 253 1.05 -10.00 1.45
C ILE A 253 -0.18 -10.30 2.31
N HIS A 254 -1.27 -9.54 2.18
CA HIS A 254 -2.52 -9.66 2.95
C HIS A 254 -2.36 -9.54 4.48
N LEU A 255 -1.18 -9.11 4.95
CA LEU A 255 -0.86 -8.92 6.36
C LEU A 255 -0.87 -7.45 6.73
N GLN A 256 -0.97 -7.16 8.03
CA GLN A 256 -0.93 -5.80 8.55
C GLN A 256 0.40 -5.59 9.27
N GLU A 257 1.18 -4.63 8.80
CA GLU A 257 2.51 -4.35 9.30
C GLU A 257 2.79 -2.85 9.35
N SER A 258 3.68 -2.45 10.22
CA SER A 258 4.18 -1.08 10.35
C SER A 258 5.64 -1.14 10.77
N ASP A 259 6.53 -0.79 9.86
CA ASP A 259 7.97 -0.72 10.07
C ASP A 259 8.46 0.70 9.92
N GLU A 260 9.58 1.04 10.57
CA GLU A 260 10.27 2.29 10.36
C GLU A 260 11.74 2.01 10.01
N TYR A 261 12.21 2.63 8.92
CA TYR A 261 13.61 2.55 8.54
C TYR A 261 14.08 3.87 7.92
N PHE A 262 15.19 4.40 8.42
CA PHE A 262 15.71 5.73 8.06
C PHE A 262 14.69 6.88 8.18
N GLY A 263 13.79 6.82 9.18
CA GLY A 263 12.76 7.83 9.41
C GLY A 263 11.58 7.75 8.43
N ILE A 264 11.55 6.77 7.56
CA ILE A 264 10.43 6.50 6.64
C ILE A 264 9.56 5.39 7.21
N GLN A 265 8.25 5.62 7.25
CA GLN A 265 7.27 4.62 7.69
C GLN A 265 6.89 3.70 6.51
N TYR A 266 6.96 2.39 6.70
CA TYR A 266 6.55 1.38 5.72
C TYR A 266 5.33 0.63 6.24
N TYR A 267 4.24 0.62 5.46
CA TYR A 267 3.00 -0.01 5.86
C TYR A 267 2.56 -1.07 4.86
N CYS A 268 2.33 -2.31 5.33
CA CYS A 268 1.46 -3.25 4.65
C CYS A 268 0.05 -3.13 5.23
N ASN A 269 -0.95 -3.07 4.37
CA ASN A 269 -2.27 -2.58 4.76
C ASN A 269 -3.37 -3.64 4.75
N GLY A 270 -2.99 -4.93 4.87
CA GLY A 270 -3.95 -6.03 4.84
C GLY A 270 -4.57 -6.19 3.46
N ALA A 271 -5.70 -6.88 3.41
CA ALA A 271 -6.44 -7.13 2.19
C ALA A 271 -7.94 -6.88 2.39
N VAL A 272 -8.58 -6.24 1.42
CA VAL A 272 -10.05 -6.11 1.38
C VAL A 272 -10.68 -7.50 1.34
N SER A 273 -10.13 -8.43 0.58
CA SER A 273 -10.63 -9.81 0.49
C SER A 273 -10.24 -10.72 1.66
N GLY A 274 -9.33 -10.29 2.56
CA GLY A 274 -8.74 -11.18 3.56
C GLY A 274 -8.03 -12.37 2.90
N ASP A 275 -8.46 -13.59 3.16
CA ASP A 275 -8.00 -14.83 2.51
C ASP A 275 -8.81 -15.09 1.23
N TRP A 276 -8.66 -14.20 0.21
CA TRP A 276 -9.35 -14.30 -1.10
C TRP A 276 -10.85 -14.59 -0.97
N TRP A 277 -11.51 -13.94 -0.01
CA TRP A 277 -12.91 -14.12 0.38
C TRP A 277 -13.21 -15.39 1.19
N GLY A 278 -12.16 -16.05 1.69
CA GLY A 278 -12.27 -17.21 2.60
C GLY A 278 -12.34 -16.84 4.09
N GLY A 279 -12.34 -15.56 4.42
CA GLY A 279 -12.33 -15.06 5.81
C GLY A 279 -10.98 -14.42 6.20
N PRO A 280 -10.58 -14.48 7.48
CA PRO A 280 -9.31 -13.93 7.93
C PRO A 280 -8.10 -14.67 7.34
N PHE A 281 -7.07 -13.93 6.90
CA PHE A 281 -5.80 -14.48 6.46
C PHE A 281 -4.76 -14.41 7.59
N LYS A 282 -4.21 -15.54 8.03
CA LYS A 282 -3.21 -15.63 9.11
C LYS A 282 -3.55 -14.80 10.36
N GLY A 283 -4.85 -14.71 10.70
CA GLY A 283 -5.36 -13.96 11.85
C GLY A 283 -5.77 -12.51 11.56
N PHE A 284 -5.50 -11.98 10.37
CA PHE A 284 -5.96 -10.65 9.96
C PHE A 284 -7.31 -10.74 9.24
N ALA A 285 -8.31 -10.05 9.78
CA ALA A 285 -9.64 -9.98 9.17
C ALA A 285 -9.61 -9.16 7.86
N PRO A 286 -10.59 -9.38 6.95
CA PRO A 286 -10.82 -8.50 5.81
C PRO A 286 -10.89 -7.04 6.26
N ALA A 287 -10.04 -6.17 5.68
CA ALA A 287 -9.91 -4.79 6.12
C ALA A 287 -9.33 -3.90 5.02
N TYR A 288 -9.50 -2.60 5.21
CA TYR A 288 -8.75 -1.58 4.48
C TYR A 288 -8.13 -0.59 5.45
N ALA A 289 -7.13 0.18 5.01
CA ALA A 289 -6.53 1.22 5.85
C ALA A 289 -7.17 2.58 5.58
N LEU A 290 -7.46 3.31 6.65
CA LEU A 290 -7.82 4.71 6.60
C LEU A 290 -6.64 5.54 7.07
N PHE A 291 -6.17 6.42 6.20
CA PHE A 291 -5.11 7.37 6.53
C PHE A 291 -5.68 8.77 6.70
N GLU A 292 -5.17 9.50 7.69
CA GLU A 292 -5.35 10.94 7.84
C GLU A 292 -3.97 11.59 7.71
N PHE A 293 -3.80 12.43 6.69
CA PHE A 293 -2.57 13.15 6.36
C PHE A 293 -2.69 14.59 6.79
N PHE A 294 -1.69 15.12 7.50
CA PHE A 294 -1.67 16.47 8.01
C PHE A 294 -0.70 17.36 7.22
N GLU A 295 -0.96 18.67 7.23
CA GLU A 295 -0.14 19.66 6.52
C GLU A 295 1.32 19.70 6.98
N ASP A 296 1.58 19.35 8.24
CA ASP A 296 2.91 19.33 8.86
C ASP A 296 3.72 18.04 8.60
N GLY A 297 3.18 17.13 7.78
CA GLY A 297 3.80 15.85 7.45
C GLY A 297 3.47 14.72 8.41
N ASN A 298 2.78 15.00 9.50
CA ASN A 298 2.27 13.94 10.35
C ASN A 298 1.19 13.13 9.62
N MET A 299 1.03 11.88 10.03
CA MET A 299 -0.03 11.02 9.52
C MET A 299 -0.55 10.08 10.60
N LYS A 300 -1.79 9.63 10.44
CA LYS A 300 -2.40 8.59 11.27
C LYS A 300 -2.92 7.49 10.37
N ARG A 301 -2.74 6.24 10.80
CA ARG A 301 -3.30 5.06 10.16
C ARG A 301 -4.27 4.37 11.09
N GLN A 302 -5.39 3.95 10.54
CA GLN A 302 -6.35 3.08 11.21
C GLN A 302 -6.75 1.95 10.27
N MET A 303 -6.66 0.70 10.73
CA MET A 303 -7.24 -0.42 10.00
C MET A 303 -8.74 -0.50 10.28
N ILE A 304 -9.53 -0.64 9.23
CA ILE A 304 -10.99 -0.66 9.26
C ILE A 304 -11.48 -2.03 8.83
N ASN A 305 -12.07 -2.77 9.76
CA ASN A 305 -12.86 -3.95 9.46
C ASN A 305 -14.26 -3.48 9.04
N TYR A 306 -14.64 -3.72 7.82
CA TYR A 306 -15.89 -3.22 7.22
C TYR A 306 -16.99 -4.30 7.15
N ALA A 307 -16.66 -5.55 7.50
CA ALA A 307 -17.55 -6.72 7.44
C ALA A 307 -18.29 -6.95 8.75
#